data_8ebbb21465904dcb7d86d5bf80777528
#
_entry.id   8ebbb21465904dcb7d86d5bf80777528
#
_cell.length_a   1.000
_cell.length_b   1.000
_cell.length_c   1.000
_cell.angle_alpha   90.00
_cell.angle_beta   90.00
_cell.angle_gamma   90.00
#
_symmetry.space_group_name_H-M   'P 1'
#
loop_
_entity.id
_entity.type
_entity.pdbx_description
1 polymer ?
#
loop_
_entity_poly.entity_id
_entity_poly.type
_entity_poly.pdbx_seq_one_letter_code
_entity_poly.pdbx_strand_id
1 'polypeptide(L)'
;MRGATPATAVWAGVLHESSTTARYDDGMPRDPRRSSTSRIRTAWAAPALALVLALTACGPGDDEAPAPVPTAEPTIGVTGTGGTVPTLDFQTPLTLSDPVEEVVWEGAGDPLVDGGPVLLRVYTVSGTDGSVVRDDFASVPAAYLMTPDSIGSELYTVLEGHSVGARIMYAAATDGTPLVSTIDILPTSASGDISDPEAGLPSVEHGEGGVPTVTIPEGTEPPAEPVVRQIIRGTGGQVASGQQVVIQFVAVKWSTGEVFDTTWGEGRLPQTVTLGTDQLIEGFDEGLVDLPVGSEVMLVVPPGLAFGPSGNELASETLVYVVDILAVSPPA
;
A
#
# COMPACT_ATOMS: atom_id res chain seq x y z
N MET A 1 34.80 -17.30 9.20
CA MET A 1 33.72 -16.54 8.59
C MET A 1 32.64 -17.54 8.18
N ARG A 2 31.62 -17.71 8.99
CA ARG A 2 30.45 -18.54 8.68
C ARG A 2 29.28 -17.58 8.54
N GLY A 3 28.68 -17.58 7.35
CA GLY A 3 27.59 -16.70 7.01
C GLY A 3 26.37 -16.99 7.88
N ALA A 4 25.80 -15.97 8.45
CA ALA A 4 24.51 -16.00 9.14
C ALA A 4 23.42 -16.20 8.10
N THR A 5 22.64 -17.26 8.26
CA THR A 5 21.41 -17.50 7.52
C THR A 5 20.34 -16.59 8.11
N PRO A 6 19.59 -15.81 7.33
CA PRO A 6 18.57 -14.92 7.87
C PRO A 6 17.38 -15.71 8.43
N ALA A 7 16.85 -15.26 9.56
CA ALA A 7 15.77 -15.83 10.34
C ALA A 7 14.35 -15.76 9.69
N THR A 8 14.28 -15.76 8.37
CA THR A 8 13.04 -15.60 7.59
C THR A 8 12.16 -16.86 7.53
N ALA A 9 12.42 -17.88 8.34
CA ALA A 9 11.85 -19.21 8.12
C ALA A 9 10.78 -19.68 9.13
N VAL A 10 10.46 -18.92 10.17
CA VAL A 10 9.56 -19.45 11.24
C VAL A 10 8.09 -19.41 10.83
N TRP A 11 7.69 -18.45 9.99
CA TRP A 11 6.32 -18.35 9.48
C TRP A 11 6.12 -19.02 8.10
N ALA A 12 7.18 -19.28 7.35
CA ALA A 12 7.10 -19.90 6.02
C ALA A 12 6.56 -21.34 6.04
N GLY A 13 6.48 -21.98 7.20
CA GLY A 13 5.93 -23.33 7.36
C GLY A 13 4.40 -23.38 7.44
N VAL A 14 3.74 -22.27 7.73
CA VAL A 14 2.27 -22.19 7.94
C VAL A 14 1.54 -21.57 6.76
N LEU A 15 2.23 -20.82 5.89
CA LEU A 15 1.60 -20.08 4.77
C LEU A 15 1.88 -20.71 3.39
N HIS A 16 2.35 -21.96 3.30
CA HIS A 16 2.68 -22.57 2.01
C HIS A 16 1.54 -23.46 1.50
N GLU A 17 0.44 -22.85 1.06
CA GLU A 17 -0.47 -23.41 0.06
C GLU A 17 -1.53 -22.38 -0.34
N SER A 18 -1.19 -21.41 -1.15
CA SER A 18 -2.10 -20.72 -2.08
C SER A 18 -1.43 -19.55 -2.79
N SER A 19 -0.39 -19.81 -3.57
CA SER A 19 -0.03 -18.90 -4.67
C SER A 19 0.28 -19.70 -5.91
N THR A 20 -0.73 -19.88 -6.74
CA THR A 20 -0.56 -20.35 -8.12
C THR A 20 0.10 -19.21 -8.90
N THR A 21 1.42 -19.22 -8.96
CA THR A 21 2.19 -18.38 -9.87
C THR A 21 1.98 -18.90 -11.29
N ALA A 22 1.23 -18.18 -12.09
CA ALA A 22 1.23 -18.34 -13.53
C ALA A 22 2.63 -18.01 -14.05
N ARG A 23 3.35 -19.02 -14.52
CA ARG A 23 4.61 -18.86 -15.26
C ARG A 23 4.26 -18.28 -16.62
N TYR A 24 4.66 -17.06 -16.85
CA TYR A 24 4.73 -16.48 -18.19
C TYR A 24 6.02 -16.98 -18.83
N ASP A 25 5.86 -17.77 -19.90
CA ASP A 25 6.95 -18.37 -20.69
C ASP A 25 7.48 -17.28 -21.64
N ASP A 26 8.68 -16.79 -21.37
CA ASP A 26 9.36 -15.76 -22.14
C ASP A 26 10.16 -16.41 -23.27
N GLY A 27 9.51 -16.54 -24.42
CA GLY A 27 10.09 -17.02 -25.65
C GLY A 27 10.24 -15.92 -26.68
N MET A 28 11.29 -15.11 -26.65
CA MET A 28 11.70 -14.28 -27.78
C MET A 28 13.14 -14.57 -28.21
N PRO A 29 13.36 -14.79 -29.51
CA PRO A 29 14.70 -15.06 -30.05
C PRO A 29 15.49 -13.75 -30.25
N ARG A 30 16.75 -13.79 -29.81
CA ARG A 30 17.76 -12.78 -30.11
C ARG A 30 18.22 -12.89 -31.56
N ASP A 31 18.18 -11.79 -32.29
CA ASP A 31 18.91 -11.65 -33.55
C ASP A 31 19.94 -10.50 -33.41
N PRO A 32 21.22 -10.74 -33.73
CA PRO A 32 22.27 -9.74 -33.64
C PRO A 32 22.63 -9.23 -35.03
N ARG A 33 22.99 -7.93 -35.09
CA ARG A 33 23.72 -7.21 -36.14
C ARG A 33 22.95 -6.14 -36.91
N ARG A 34 23.31 -4.89 -36.70
CA ARG A 34 24.16 -4.12 -37.63
C ARG A 34 24.44 -2.70 -37.11
N SER A 35 25.71 -2.46 -36.96
CA SER A 35 26.33 -1.15 -36.92
C SER A 35 26.16 -0.39 -38.23
N SER A 36 25.90 0.91 -38.19
CA SER A 36 26.39 1.83 -39.23
C SER A 36 26.42 3.27 -38.71
N THR A 37 27.62 3.73 -38.53
CA THR A 37 28.03 5.12 -38.41
C THR A 37 27.79 5.87 -39.70
N SER A 38 27.26 7.11 -39.64
CA SER A 38 27.66 8.16 -40.63
C SER A 38 27.50 9.55 -40.04
N ARG A 39 28.61 10.22 -40.02
CA ARG A 39 28.80 11.66 -39.75
C ARG A 39 28.46 12.47 -41.00
N ILE A 40 28.34 13.81 -40.78
CA ILE A 40 28.83 14.91 -41.63
C ILE A 40 27.76 15.97 -41.91
N ARG A 41 27.99 17.10 -41.28
CA ARG A 41 28.45 18.45 -41.70
C ARG A 41 27.37 19.47 -42.12
N THR A 42 27.29 20.48 -41.26
CA THR A 42 27.47 21.94 -41.50
C THR A 42 27.24 22.53 -42.90
N ALA A 43 26.40 23.57 -42.98
CA ALA A 43 26.84 24.93 -43.37
C ALA A 43 25.65 25.84 -43.75
N TRP A 44 25.53 27.01 -43.12
CA TRP A 44 25.59 28.39 -43.61
C TRP A 44 24.63 28.78 -44.78
N ALA A 45 23.81 29.79 -44.74
CA ALA A 45 23.92 31.21 -44.57
C ALA A 45 22.61 31.92 -45.01
N ALA A 46 22.33 33.03 -44.40
CA ALA A 46 21.29 34.01 -44.71
C ALA A 46 21.71 34.89 -45.95
N PRO A 47 21.03 36.02 -46.25
CA PRO A 47 19.60 36.34 -46.38
C PRO A 47 19.31 36.94 -47.79
N ALA A 48 18.06 37.06 -48.16
CA ALA A 48 17.68 37.99 -49.23
C ALA A 48 16.29 38.60 -48.99
N LEU A 49 16.29 39.86 -48.89
CA LEU A 49 15.23 40.86 -48.84
C LEU A 49 14.64 41.04 -50.26
N ALA A 50 13.32 40.99 -50.43
CA ALA A 50 12.62 41.59 -51.58
C ALA A 50 11.13 41.76 -51.25
N LEU A 51 10.77 42.88 -50.99
CA LEU A 51 9.97 43.96 -51.53
C LEU A 51 8.67 43.54 -52.25
N VAL A 52 7.57 43.86 -51.58
CA VAL A 52 6.23 44.41 -52.00
C VAL A 52 5.80 44.25 -53.45
N LEU A 53 4.61 43.67 -53.61
CA LEU A 53 3.58 44.20 -54.49
C LEU A 53 2.18 43.73 -54.05
N ALA A 54 1.37 44.70 -53.63
CA ALA A 54 -0.06 44.48 -53.36
C ALA A 54 -0.78 44.32 -54.72
N LEU A 55 -1.51 43.22 -54.83
CA LEU A 55 -2.54 43.07 -55.86
C LEU A 55 -3.80 42.55 -55.14
N THR A 56 -4.77 43.46 -55.04
CA THR A 56 -6.14 43.12 -54.68
C THR A 56 -6.75 42.22 -55.73
N ALA A 57 -7.06 41.00 -55.36
CA ALA A 57 -7.93 40.11 -56.10
C ALA A 57 -9.05 39.61 -55.16
N CYS A 58 -10.26 40.09 -55.39
CA CYS A 58 -11.48 39.45 -54.84
C CYS A 58 -11.56 38.02 -55.46
N GLY A 59 -11.36 37.03 -54.64
CA GLY A 59 -11.68 35.63 -54.90
C GLY A 59 -12.75 35.16 -53.93
N PRO A 60 -13.69 34.30 -54.37
CA PRO A 60 -14.81 33.86 -53.54
C PRO A 60 -14.40 32.83 -52.52
N GLY A 61 -14.88 33.02 -51.29
CA GLY A 61 -15.14 32.00 -50.29
C GLY A 61 -13.99 31.03 -49.96
N ASP A 62 -13.05 31.44 -49.12
CA ASP A 62 -12.30 30.47 -48.30
C ASP A 62 -13.26 29.93 -47.26
N ASP A 63 -13.68 28.65 -47.47
CA ASP A 63 -14.19 27.81 -46.41
C ASP A 63 -13.06 27.62 -45.38
N GLU A 64 -12.92 28.59 -44.50
CA GLU A 64 -12.09 28.46 -43.28
C GLU A 64 -12.69 27.30 -42.48
N ALA A 65 -11.97 26.18 -42.49
CA ALA A 65 -12.33 25.05 -41.66
C ALA A 65 -12.55 25.54 -40.24
N PRO A 66 -13.67 25.23 -39.60
CA PRO A 66 -13.92 25.68 -38.24
C PRO A 66 -12.74 25.30 -37.37
N ALA A 67 -12.20 26.28 -36.64
CA ALA A 67 -11.15 26.06 -35.66
C ALA A 67 -11.58 24.89 -34.75
N PRO A 68 -10.70 23.97 -34.38
CA PRO A 68 -11.06 22.87 -33.51
C PRO A 68 -11.68 23.48 -32.23
N VAL A 69 -12.92 23.14 -31.98
CA VAL A 69 -13.62 23.50 -30.75
C VAL A 69 -12.77 22.87 -29.65
N PRO A 70 -12.29 23.62 -28.65
CA PRO A 70 -11.57 23.03 -27.53
C PRO A 70 -12.50 21.99 -26.91
N THR A 71 -12.09 20.74 -26.98
CA THR A 71 -12.79 19.66 -26.29
C THR A 71 -12.67 19.99 -24.81
N ALA A 72 -13.78 20.29 -24.16
CA ALA A 72 -13.77 20.51 -22.72
C ALA A 72 -13.23 19.24 -22.05
N GLU A 73 -12.31 19.42 -21.11
CA GLU A 73 -11.83 18.30 -20.30
C GLU A 73 -13.04 17.62 -19.62
N PRO A 74 -13.05 16.29 -19.54
CA PRO A 74 -14.16 15.59 -18.93
C PRO A 74 -14.23 15.95 -17.43
N THR A 75 -15.42 16.26 -16.95
CA THR A 75 -15.65 16.46 -15.52
C THR A 75 -15.91 15.10 -14.89
N ILE A 76 -15.10 14.72 -13.91
CA ILE A 76 -15.24 13.49 -13.12
C ILE A 76 -15.50 13.91 -11.68
N GLY A 77 -16.70 13.65 -11.17
CA GLY A 77 -17.06 13.94 -9.79
C GLY A 77 -16.75 12.75 -8.88
N VAL A 78 -16.17 13.02 -7.71
CA VAL A 78 -15.93 12.01 -6.67
C VAL A 78 -16.64 12.44 -5.39
N THR A 79 -17.49 11.55 -4.86
CA THR A 79 -18.17 11.77 -3.58
C THR A 79 -18.04 10.56 -2.66
N GLY A 80 -18.30 10.73 -1.37
CA GLY A 80 -18.15 9.72 -0.33
C GLY A 80 -17.27 10.22 0.80
N THR A 81 -17.19 9.44 1.87
CA THR A 81 -16.32 9.73 3.03
C THR A 81 -15.17 8.69 3.08
N GLY A 82 -14.10 9.02 3.79
CA GLY A 82 -13.00 8.07 4.01
C GLY A 82 -13.51 6.74 4.60
N GLY A 83 -12.94 5.62 4.11
CA GLY A 83 -13.33 4.28 4.54
C GLY A 83 -14.62 3.73 3.91
N THR A 84 -15.32 4.49 3.06
CA THR A 84 -16.51 4.04 2.33
C THR A 84 -16.25 4.00 0.83
N VAL A 85 -16.95 3.08 0.13
CA VAL A 85 -16.89 2.99 -1.34
C VAL A 85 -17.24 4.37 -1.93
N PRO A 86 -16.38 4.95 -2.79
CA PRO A 86 -16.66 6.22 -3.42
C PRO A 86 -17.76 6.10 -4.48
N THR A 87 -18.46 7.20 -4.71
CA THR A 87 -19.33 7.33 -5.89
C THR A 87 -18.59 8.18 -6.92
N LEU A 88 -18.43 7.62 -8.12
CA LEU A 88 -17.83 8.28 -9.27
C LEU A 88 -18.93 8.73 -10.22
N ASP A 89 -18.97 10.03 -10.56
CA ASP A 89 -19.96 10.62 -11.46
C ASP A 89 -19.25 11.21 -12.68
N PHE A 90 -19.47 10.61 -13.84
CA PHE A 90 -18.94 11.05 -15.13
C PHE A 90 -19.81 10.54 -16.28
N GLN A 91 -19.66 11.15 -17.45
CA GLN A 91 -20.38 10.69 -18.64
C GLN A 91 -19.74 9.48 -19.28
N THR A 92 -20.53 8.47 -19.60
CA THR A 92 -20.07 7.28 -20.33
C THR A 92 -20.58 7.30 -21.80
N PRO A 93 -19.75 6.93 -22.79
CA PRO A 93 -18.33 6.56 -22.64
C PRO A 93 -17.45 7.80 -22.36
N LEU A 94 -16.52 7.66 -21.41
CA LEU A 94 -15.53 8.67 -21.10
C LEU A 94 -14.46 8.71 -22.20
N THR A 95 -14.08 9.91 -22.61
CA THR A 95 -12.99 10.12 -23.56
C THR A 95 -11.91 10.96 -22.85
N LEU A 96 -10.71 10.40 -22.78
CA LEU A 96 -9.54 11.06 -22.22
C LEU A 96 -8.54 11.34 -23.34
N SER A 97 -8.08 12.58 -23.46
CA SER A 97 -6.94 12.94 -24.31
C SER A 97 -5.61 12.74 -23.58
N ASP A 98 -5.60 13.02 -22.29
CA ASP A 98 -4.46 12.91 -21.39
C ASP A 98 -4.96 12.33 -20.05
N PRO A 99 -4.08 11.78 -19.20
CA PRO A 99 -4.42 11.41 -17.83
C PRO A 99 -4.92 12.62 -17.04
N VAL A 100 -5.91 12.39 -16.18
CA VAL A 100 -6.49 13.39 -15.28
C VAL A 100 -6.24 12.94 -13.85
N GLU A 101 -5.67 13.84 -13.04
CA GLU A 101 -5.43 13.64 -11.63
C GLU A 101 -6.14 14.76 -10.83
N GLU A 102 -6.77 14.39 -9.74
CA GLU A 102 -7.41 15.32 -8.81
C GLU A 102 -7.23 14.83 -7.37
N VAL A 103 -6.72 15.69 -6.51
CA VAL A 103 -6.71 15.43 -5.07
C VAL A 103 -8.09 15.73 -4.52
N VAL A 104 -8.85 14.67 -4.22
CA VAL A 104 -10.22 14.81 -3.67
C VAL A 104 -10.19 15.41 -2.27
N TRP A 105 -9.23 14.96 -1.46
CA TRP A 105 -8.81 15.60 -0.21
C TRP A 105 -7.38 15.24 0.15
N GLU A 106 -6.72 16.16 0.80
CA GLU A 106 -5.35 15.99 1.30
C GLU A 106 -5.31 15.04 2.49
N GLY A 107 -4.18 14.32 2.62
CA GLY A 107 -3.87 13.56 3.83
C GLY A 107 -3.35 14.45 4.95
N ALA A 108 -3.72 14.12 6.18
CA ALA A 108 -3.22 14.81 7.38
C ALA A 108 -2.17 13.99 8.16
N GLY A 109 -1.87 12.77 7.71
CA GLY A 109 -0.86 11.91 8.32
C GLY A 109 0.53 12.15 7.76
N ASP A 110 1.44 11.20 8.02
CA ASP A 110 2.83 11.28 7.58
C ASP A 110 2.94 11.28 6.05
N PRO A 111 3.92 12.01 5.48
CA PRO A 111 4.21 11.96 4.06
C PRO A 111 4.70 10.57 3.65
N LEU A 112 4.38 10.17 2.42
CA LEU A 112 4.93 8.94 1.85
C LEU A 112 6.44 9.06 1.66
N VAL A 113 7.16 7.98 1.95
CA VAL A 113 8.62 7.92 1.87
C VAL A 113 9.03 6.90 0.82
N ASP A 114 9.96 7.27 -0.06
CA ASP A 114 10.52 6.38 -1.07
C ASP A 114 11.10 5.11 -0.42
N GLY A 115 10.72 3.96 -0.98
CA GLY A 115 11.11 2.65 -0.47
C GLY A 115 10.39 2.22 0.80
N GLY A 116 9.62 3.10 1.41
CA GLY A 116 8.79 2.78 2.57
C GLY A 116 7.53 1.99 2.21
N PRO A 117 6.86 1.39 3.19
CA PRO A 117 5.58 0.72 2.96
C PRO A 117 4.48 1.74 2.67
N VAL A 118 3.60 1.42 1.74
CA VAL A 118 2.36 2.14 1.46
C VAL A 118 1.20 1.15 1.44
N LEU A 119 0.12 1.50 2.13
CA LEU A 119 -1.10 0.71 2.17
C LEU A 119 -2.18 1.44 1.37
N LEU A 120 -2.67 0.81 0.31
CA LEU A 120 -3.59 1.42 -0.63
C LEU A 120 -4.93 0.70 -0.68
N ARG A 121 -6.00 1.49 -0.76
CA ARG A 121 -7.33 0.99 -1.09
C ARG A 121 -7.77 1.63 -2.39
N VAL A 122 -7.95 0.82 -3.41
CA VAL A 122 -8.24 1.29 -4.76
C VAL A 122 -9.64 0.85 -5.18
N TYR A 123 -10.39 1.79 -5.74
CA TYR A 123 -11.66 1.50 -6.40
C TYR A 123 -11.58 2.01 -7.84
N THR A 124 -11.78 1.12 -8.81
CA THR A 124 -11.64 1.44 -10.23
C THR A 124 -12.90 1.03 -10.98
N VAL A 125 -13.37 1.91 -11.84
CA VAL A 125 -14.46 1.65 -12.77
C VAL A 125 -14.00 1.87 -14.21
N SER A 126 -14.67 1.17 -15.14
CA SER A 126 -14.52 1.37 -16.59
C SER A 126 -15.15 2.70 -16.99
N GLY A 127 -14.38 3.56 -17.65
CA GLY A 127 -14.91 4.78 -18.25
C GLY A 127 -15.82 4.52 -19.45
N THR A 128 -15.83 3.30 -19.99
CA THR A 128 -16.67 2.94 -21.13
C THR A 128 -18.14 2.81 -20.75
N ASP A 129 -18.41 2.18 -19.60
CA ASP A 129 -19.77 1.79 -19.19
C ASP A 129 -20.04 1.93 -17.68
N GLY A 130 -19.06 2.36 -16.89
CA GLY A 130 -19.19 2.51 -15.44
C GLY A 130 -19.11 1.20 -14.65
N SER A 131 -18.81 0.08 -15.30
CA SER A 131 -18.68 -1.21 -14.60
C SER A 131 -17.46 -1.22 -13.66
N VAL A 132 -17.60 -1.89 -12.51
CA VAL A 132 -16.52 -2.01 -11.52
C VAL A 132 -15.45 -2.96 -12.04
N VAL A 133 -14.21 -2.50 -12.06
CA VAL A 133 -13.01 -3.24 -12.46
C VAL A 133 -12.22 -3.74 -11.26
N ARG A 134 -12.11 -2.90 -10.21
CA ARG A 134 -11.43 -3.23 -8.96
C ARG A 134 -12.18 -2.62 -7.78
N ASP A 135 -12.35 -3.39 -6.72
CA ASP A 135 -13.01 -2.97 -5.49
C ASP A 135 -12.28 -3.51 -4.26
N ASP A 136 -11.34 -2.75 -3.73
CA ASP A 136 -10.62 -3.09 -2.50
C ASP A 136 -11.44 -2.79 -1.24
N PHE A 137 -12.66 -2.20 -1.38
CA PHE A 137 -13.59 -2.05 -0.26
C PHE A 137 -14.34 -3.35 0.04
N ALA A 138 -14.40 -4.27 -0.94
CA ALA A 138 -14.95 -5.61 -0.77
C ALA A 138 -13.91 -6.62 -0.21
N SER A 139 -12.66 -6.19 0.04
CA SER A 139 -11.55 -7.01 0.53
C SER A 139 -10.69 -6.24 1.53
N VAL A 140 -9.47 -6.69 1.79
CA VAL A 140 -8.45 -5.90 2.50
C VAL A 140 -7.67 -5.02 1.53
N PRO A 141 -7.17 -3.85 1.98
CA PRO A 141 -6.26 -3.03 1.18
C PRO A 141 -4.95 -3.76 0.92
N ALA A 142 -4.26 -3.37 -0.14
CA ALA A 142 -3.00 -3.98 -0.54
C ALA A 142 -1.81 -3.14 -0.08
N ALA A 143 -0.78 -3.82 0.44
CA ALA A 143 0.47 -3.21 0.86
C ALA A 143 1.53 -3.33 -0.24
N TYR A 144 2.27 -2.25 -0.48
CA TYR A 144 3.34 -2.18 -1.46
C TYR A 144 4.53 -1.40 -0.88
N LEU A 145 5.69 -1.50 -1.54
CA LEU A 145 6.76 -0.53 -1.32
C LEU A 145 6.53 0.69 -2.23
N MET A 146 6.79 1.87 -1.73
CA MET A 146 6.73 3.12 -2.52
C MET A 146 7.93 3.18 -3.46
N THR A 147 7.91 2.33 -4.49
CA THR A 147 8.92 2.26 -5.55
C THR A 147 8.28 1.98 -6.90
N PRO A 148 8.82 2.50 -8.02
CA PRO A 148 8.29 2.21 -9.36
C PRO A 148 8.23 0.71 -9.69
N ASP A 149 9.15 -0.09 -9.16
CA ASP A 149 9.20 -1.54 -9.40
C ASP A 149 8.06 -2.28 -8.68
N SER A 150 7.61 -1.79 -7.53
CA SER A 150 6.56 -2.42 -6.72
C SER A 150 5.15 -2.03 -7.17
N ILE A 151 4.91 -0.74 -7.44
CA ILE A 151 3.57 -0.20 -7.74
C ILE A 151 3.39 0.25 -9.18
N GLY A 152 4.43 0.17 -10.01
CA GLY A 152 4.45 0.73 -11.37
C GLY A 152 4.75 2.22 -11.37
N SER A 153 5.44 2.67 -12.44
CA SER A 153 5.92 4.06 -12.53
C SER A 153 4.79 5.10 -12.55
N GLU A 154 3.64 4.74 -13.14
CA GLU A 154 2.48 5.63 -13.23
C GLU A 154 1.87 5.88 -11.83
N LEU A 155 1.54 4.83 -11.09
CA LEU A 155 0.99 4.95 -9.74
C LEU A 155 2.01 5.57 -8.77
N TYR A 156 3.31 5.26 -8.92
CA TYR A 156 4.35 5.92 -8.14
C TYR A 156 4.33 7.45 -8.32
N THR A 157 4.23 7.93 -9.58
CA THR A 157 4.16 9.37 -9.86
C THR A 157 2.91 10.01 -9.28
N VAL A 158 1.77 9.33 -9.35
CA VAL A 158 0.49 9.80 -8.75
C VAL A 158 0.57 9.90 -7.22
N LEU A 159 1.34 9.02 -6.57
CA LEU A 159 1.44 8.99 -5.10
C LEU A 159 2.56 9.87 -4.55
N GLU A 160 3.54 10.24 -5.38
CA GLU A 160 4.71 11.03 -4.95
C GLU A 160 4.29 12.38 -4.37
N GLY A 161 4.79 12.69 -3.18
CA GLY A 161 4.51 13.96 -2.49
C GLY A 161 3.19 13.99 -1.70
N HIS A 162 2.40 12.92 -1.73
CA HIS A 162 1.17 12.83 -0.92
C HIS A 162 1.44 12.25 0.46
N SER A 163 0.43 12.35 1.33
CA SER A 163 0.47 11.91 2.73
C SER A 163 -0.62 10.88 3.02
N VAL A 164 -0.40 10.12 4.07
CA VAL A 164 -1.39 9.19 4.64
C VAL A 164 -2.70 9.92 4.94
N GLY A 165 -3.81 9.30 4.55
CA GLY A 165 -5.16 9.84 4.67
C GLY A 165 -5.66 10.57 3.44
N ALA A 166 -4.84 10.78 2.40
CA ALA A 166 -5.29 11.39 1.15
C ALA A 166 -6.20 10.45 0.35
N ARG A 167 -7.11 11.03 -0.42
CA ARG A 167 -7.81 10.37 -1.52
C ARG A 167 -7.50 11.10 -2.82
N ILE A 168 -7.02 10.36 -3.80
CA ILE A 168 -6.69 10.85 -5.13
C ILE A 168 -7.63 10.19 -6.13
N MET A 169 -8.19 10.97 -7.03
CA MET A 169 -8.85 10.48 -8.24
C MET A 169 -7.83 10.50 -9.38
N TYR A 170 -7.72 9.38 -10.08
CA TYR A 170 -6.86 9.25 -11.23
C TYR A 170 -7.61 8.58 -12.39
N ALA A 171 -7.63 9.23 -13.54
CA ALA A 171 -8.26 8.70 -14.74
C ALA A 171 -7.26 8.65 -15.89
N ALA A 172 -7.06 7.47 -16.47
CA ALA A 172 -6.15 7.25 -17.58
C ALA A 172 -6.68 6.15 -18.50
N ALA A 173 -6.17 6.10 -19.73
CA ALA A 173 -6.49 5.03 -20.66
C ALA A 173 -5.43 3.93 -20.57
N THR A 174 -5.84 2.72 -20.21
CA THR A 174 -5.00 1.53 -20.20
C THR A 174 -5.42 0.65 -21.37
N ASP A 175 -4.48 0.35 -22.28
CA ASP A 175 -4.75 -0.41 -23.50
C ASP A 175 -5.94 0.14 -24.33
N GLY A 176 -6.10 1.47 -24.32
CA GLY A 176 -7.18 2.17 -25.02
C GLY A 176 -8.52 2.15 -24.29
N THR A 177 -8.62 1.55 -23.12
CA THR A 177 -9.80 1.58 -22.26
C THR A 177 -9.65 2.65 -21.20
N PRO A 178 -10.54 3.65 -21.13
CA PRO A 178 -10.49 4.65 -20.06
C PRO A 178 -10.88 3.99 -18.72
N LEU A 179 -10.06 4.19 -17.70
CA LEU A 179 -10.32 3.75 -16.34
C LEU A 179 -10.37 4.99 -15.43
N VAL A 180 -11.27 4.97 -14.45
CA VAL A 180 -11.37 5.99 -13.41
C VAL A 180 -11.17 5.30 -12.08
N SER A 181 -10.14 5.72 -11.35
CA SER A 181 -9.75 5.15 -10.06
C SER A 181 -9.83 6.18 -8.96
N THR A 182 -10.24 5.76 -7.77
CA THR A 182 -9.92 6.47 -6.53
C THR A 182 -8.92 5.64 -5.74
N ILE A 183 -7.96 6.32 -5.15
CA ILE A 183 -6.86 5.73 -4.40
C ILE A 183 -6.86 6.38 -3.03
N ASP A 184 -7.14 5.57 -1.98
CA ASP A 184 -7.04 5.98 -0.59
C ASP A 184 -5.68 5.52 -0.05
N ILE A 185 -4.91 6.46 0.51
CA ILE A 185 -3.65 6.19 1.18
C ILE A 185 -3.93 5.94 2.65
N LEU A 186 -3.75 4.71 3.11
CA LEU A 186 -4.06 4.29 4.47
C LEU A 186 -2.83 4.29 5.38
N PRO A 187 -3.01 4.42 6.71
CA PRO A 187 -1.92 4.30 7.67
C PRO A 187 -1.22 2.94 7.59
N THR A 188 0.10 2.95 7.79
CA THR A 188 0.94 1.75 7.95
C THR A 188 1.41 1.55 9.39
N SER A 189 0.96 2.39 10.31
CA SER A 189 1.16 2.27 11.77
C SER A 189 -0.08 2.74 12.50
N ALA A 190 -0.27 2.29 13.73
CA ALA A 190 -1.27 2.83 14.64
C ALA A 190 -0.88 4.25 15.07
N SER A 191 -1.87 5.08 15.34
CA SER A 191 -1.65 6.46 15.80
C SER A 191 -2.74 6.88 16.79
N GLY A 192 -2.34 7.62 17.82
CA GLY A 192 -3.25 8.08 18.86
C GLY A 192 -2.56 8.31 20.18
N ASP A 193 -3.35 8.47 21.23
CA ASP A 193 -2.84 8.61 22.58
C ASP A 193 -2.26 7.28 23.09
N ILE A 194 -1.01 7.31 23.56
CA ILE A 194 -0.32 6.14 24.10
C ILE A 194 -0.70 5.99 25.57
N SER A 195 -1.14 4.79 25.95
CA SER A 195 -1.45 4.46 27.34
C SER A 195 -0.17 4.37 28.20
N ASP A 196 -0.26 4.83 29.46
CA ASP A 196 0.85 4.75 30.39
C ASP A 196 1.37 3.31 30.57
N PRO A 197 2.68 3.07 30.70
CA PRO A 197 3.24 1.76 30.95
C PRO A 197 2.64 1.10 32.21
N GLU A 198 2.44 -0.22 32.16
CA GLU A 198 1.95 -1.01 33.29
C GLU A 198 3.12 -1.71 33.99
N ALA A 199 3.15 -1.61 35.32
CA ALA A 199 4.24 -2.21 36.11
C ALA A 199 4.28 -3.73 35.93
N GLY A 200 5.46 -4.28 35.64
CA GLY A 200 5.66 -5.72 35.43
C GLY A 200 5.41 -6.19 34.01
N LEU A 201 4.92 -5.34 33.12
CA LEU A 201 4.82 -5.61 31.69
C LEU A 201 5.92 -4.90 30.90
N PRO A 202 6.22 -5.34 29.67
CA PRO A 202 7.14 -4.63 28.79
C PRO A 202 6.69 -3.21 28.51
N SER A 203 7.64 -2.31 28.31
CA SER A 203 7.38 -0.96 27.80
C SER A 203 7.63 -0.90 26.31
N VAL A 204 6.89 -0.03 25.63
CA VAL A 204 7.01 0.22 24.19
C VAL A 204 7.33 1.69 23.97
N GLU A 205 8.35 1.95 23.19
CA GLU A 205 8.71 3.27 22.71
C GLU A 205 8.66 3.27 21.18
N HIS A 206 8.28 4.39 20.58
CA HIS A 206 8.13 4.51 19.12
C HIS A 206 9.27 5.35 18.56
N GLY A 207 9.94 4.78 17.56
CA GLY A 207 10.94 5.47 16.76
C GLY A 207 10.33 6.19 15.55
N GLU A 208 11.19 6.60 14.64
CA GLU A 208 10.77 7.19 13.36
C GLU A 208 9.87 6.23 12.58
N GLY A 209 8.82 6.77 11.96
CA GLY A 209 7.83 5.97 11.21
C GLY A 209 6.96 5.07 12.09
N GLY A 210 6.91 5.29 13.42
CA GLY A 210 6.09 4.51 14.33
C GLY A 210 6.66 3.14 14.71
N VAL A 211 7.93 2.85 14.36
CA VAL A 211 8.55 1.53 14.64
C VAL A 211 8.64 1.29 16.14
N PRO A 212 7.98 0.24 16.69
CA PRO A 212 8.00 -0.03 18.13
C PRO A 212 9.31 -0.67 18.57
N THR A 213 9.81 -0.20 19.70
CA THR A 213 10.92 -0.80 20.45
C THR A 213 10.40 -1.34 21.77
N VAL A 214 10.52 -2.64 21.98
CA VAL A 214 10.02 -3.33 23.17
C VAL A 214 11.14 -3.52 24.17
N THR A 215 10.94 -3.08 25.43
CA THR A 215 11.88 -3.28 26.51
C THR A 215 11.26 -4.18 27.59
N ILE A 216 11.88 -5.34 27.80
CA ILE A 216 11.47 -6.28 28.85
C ILE A 216 11.96 -5.78 30.21
N PRO A 217 11.13 -5.77 31.28
CA PRO A 217 11.54 -5.34 32.59
C PRO A 217 12.55 -6.32 33.20
N GLU A 218 13.71 -5.81 33.65
CA GLU A 218 14.77 -6.63 34.22
C GLU A 218 14.31 -7.40 35.48
N GLY A 219 14.66 -8.67 35.57
CA GLY A 219 14.42 -9.50 36.75
C GLY A 219 12.93 -9.82 36.99
N THR A 220 12.06 -9.51 36.05
CA THR A 220 10.62 -9.82 36.15
C THR A 220 10.33 -11.12 35.42
N GLU A 221 9.65 -12.05 36.11
CA GLU A 221 9.15 -13.26 35.46
C GLU A 221 7.96 -12.94 34.56
N PRO A 222 7.83 -13.66 33.42
CA PRO A 222 6.68 -13.46 32.54
C PRO A 222 5.36 -13.86 33.22
N PRO A 223 4.25 -13.21 32.86
CA PRO A 223 2.93 -13.63 33.27
C PRO A 223 2.66 -15.09 32.91
N ALA A 224 2.01 -15.85 33.81
CA ALA A 224 1.62 -17.23 33.55
C ALA A 224 0.39 -17.34 32.63
N GLU A 225 -0.44 -16.32 32.63
CA GLU A 225 -1.63 -16.19 31.79
C GLU A 225 -1.36 -15.22 30.63
N PRO A 226 -2.05 -15.34 29.49
CA PRO A 226 -1.91 -14.41 28.40
C PRO A 226 -2.36 -13.00 28.80
N VAL A 227 -1.63 -12.00 28.31
CA VAL A 227 -1.98 -10.59 28.53
C VAL A 227 -2.27 -9.94 27.19
N VAL A 228 -3.41 -9.27 27.07
CA VAL A 228 -3.78 -8.41 25.94
C VAL A 228 -3.92 -7.00 26.46
N ARG A 229 -3.07 -6.09 25.95
CA ARG A 229 -3.08 -4.69 26.40
C ARG A 229 -3.08 -3.76 25.20
N GLN A 230 -4.09 -2.92 25.10
CA GLN A 230 -4.09 -1.84 24.13
C GLN A 230 -3.12 -0.73 24.57
N ILE A 231 -2.11 -0.46 23.76
CA ILE A 231 -1.17 0.65 23.92
C ILE A 231 -1.76 1.90 23.29
N ILE A 232 -2.22 1.77 22.05
CA ILE A 232 -2.98 2.81 21.34
C ILE A 232 -4.38 2.26 21.06
N ARG A 233 -5.41 3.05 21.35
CA ARG A 233 -6.79 2.66 21.06
C ARG A 233 -7.23 3.22 19.73
N GLY A 234 -7.47 2.34 18.77
CA GLY A 234 -8.08 2.68 17.49
C GLY A 234 -9.54 3.11 17.58
N THR A 235 -10.01 3.74 16.53
CA THR A 235 -11.40 4.23 16.39
C THR A 235 -12.18 3.55 15.27
N GLY A 236 -11.55 2.60 14.57
CA GLY A 236 -12.16 1.87 13.47
C GLY A 236 -13.14 0.79 13.90
N GLY A 237 -13.62 0.00 12.96
CA GLY A 237 -14.47 -1.16 13.24
C GLY A 237 -13.74 -2.23 14.04
N GLN A 238 -14.49 -3.00 14.84
CA GLN A 238 -13.93 -4.12 15.59
C GLN A 238 -13.60 -5.29 14.67
N VAL A 239 -12.50 -5.95 14.96
CA VAL A 239 -12.06 -7.16 14.26
C VAL A 239 -12.93 -8.33 14.72
N ALA A 240 -13.44 -9.11 13.78
CA ALA A 240 -14.21 -10.33 14.09
C ALA A 240 -13.43 -11.58 13.65
N SER A 241 -13.71 -12.69 14.32
CA SER A 241 -13.21 -14.00 13.91
C SER A 241 -13.61 -14.31 12.45
N GLY A 242 -12.71 -14.89 11.68
CA GLY A 242 -12.86 -15.20 10.26
C GLY A 242 -12.52 -14.04 9.31
N GLN A 243 -12.28 -12.83 9.80
CA GLN A 243 -11.89 -11.73 8.96
C GLN A 243 -10.38 -11.75 8.61
N GLN A 244 -10.06 -11.25 7.42
CA GLN A 244 -8.69 -10.91 7.06
C GLN A 244 -8.34 -9.56 7.68
N VAL A 245 -7.16 -9.49 8.28
CA VAL A 245 -6.65 -8.29 8.96
C VAL A 245 -5.27 -7.97 8.42
N VAL A 246 -5.03 -6.71 8.08
CA VAL A 246 -3.70 -6.19 7.74
C VAL A 246 -3.05 -5.70 9.02
N ILE A 247 -1.87 -6.21 9.32
CA ILE A 247 -1.13 -5.91 10.55
C ILE A 247 0.33 -5.53 10.26
N GLN A 248 0.90 -4.72 11.15
CA GLN A 248 2.35 -4.59 11.37
C GLN A 248 2.66 -5.10 12.76
N PHE A 249 3.84 -5.70 12.96
CA PHE A 249 4.21 -6.18 14.29
C PHE A 249 5.72 -6.26 14.51
N VAL A 250 6.10 -6.25 15.78
CA VAL A 250 7.40 -6.72 16.27
C VAL A 250 7.15 -7.82 17.29
N ALA A 251 7.96 -8.86 17.25
CA ALA A 251 7.89 -10.00 18.15
C ALA A 251 9.23 -10.23 18.85
N VAL A 252 9.22 -10.24 20.19
CA VAL A 252 10.42 -10.40 21.01
C VAL A 252 10.28 -11.58 21.97
N LYS A 253 11.41 -12.18 22.33
CA LYS A 253 11.50 -13.19 23.39
C LYS A 253 11.50 -12.48 24.74
N TRP A 254 10.67 -12.93 25.69
CA TRP A 254 10.67 -12.35 27.04
C TRP A 254 12.03 -12.53 27.74
N SER A 255 12.66 -13.71 27.59
CA SER A 255 13.89 -14.05 28.30
C SER A 255 15.08 -13.16 27.95
N THR A 256 15.13 -12.64 26.73
CA THR A 256 16.30 -11.92 26.21
C THR A 256 15.99 -10.53 25.67
N GLY A 257 14.74 -10.20 25.39
CA GLY A 257 14.34 -8.99 24.65
C GLY A 257 14.76 -9.01 23.17
N GLU A 258 15.25 -10.15 22.66
CA GLU A 258 15.67 -10.29 21.27
C GLU A 258 14.48 -10.32 20.34
N VAL A 259 14.50 -9.48 19.29
CA VAL A 259 13.52 -9.54 18.20
C VAL A 259 13.77 -10.80 17.38
N PHE A 260 12.77 -11.67 17.32
CA PHE A 260 12.87 -12.90 16.51
C PHE A 260 12.06 -12.83 15.22
N ASP A 261 11.03 -11.94 15.16
CA ASP A 261 10.25 -11.69 13.95
C ASP A 261 9.70 -10.25 13.94
N THR A 262 9.53 -9.68 12.76
CA THR A 262 8.96 -8.34 12.59
C THR A 262 8.56 -8.10 11.15
N THR A 263 7.54 -7.28 10.93
CA THR A 263 7.18 -6.74 9.62
C THR A 263 7.77 -5.34 9.37
N TRP A 264 8.44 -4.78 10.35
CA TRP A 264 9.12 -3.49 10.24
C TRP A 264 10.52 -3.61 9.64
N GLY A 265 10.97 -2.59 8.94
CA GLY A 265 12.31 -2.49 8.38
C GLY A 265 12.33 -2.31 6.86
N GLU A 266 13.50 -2.06 6.32
CA GLU A 266 13.72 -1.83 4.89
C GLU A 266 13.23 -3.01 4.04
N GLY A 267 12.43 -2.72 3.02
CA GLY A 267 11.87 -3.72 2.11
C GLY A 267 10.81 -4.64 2.72
N ARG A 268 10.34 -4.37 3.93
CA ARG A 268 9.28 -5.13 4.59
C ARG A 268 7.93 -4.45 4.41
N LEU A 269 6.88 -5.26 4.46
CA LEU A 269 5.50 -4.84 4.25
C LEU A 269 4.60 -5.31 5.39
N PRO A 270 3.52 -4.57 5.69
CA PRO A 270 2.41 -5.09 6.46
C PRO A 270 1.95 -6.46 5.93
N GLN A 271 1.56 -7.34 6.82
CA GLN A 271 1.08 -8.68 6.49
C GLN A 271 -0.43 -8.77 6.62
N THR A 272 -1.03 -9.60 5.76
CA THR A 272 -2.44 -9.98 5.89
C THR A 272 -2.55 -11.35 6.52
N VAL A 273 -3.31 -11.44 7.61
CA VAL A 273 -3.60 -12.69 8.33
C VAL A 273 -5.10 -12.88 8.44
N THR A 274 -5.55 -14.13 8.61
CA THR A 274 -6.97 -14.43 8.90
C THR A 274 -7.07 -14.86 10.35
N LEU A 275 -7.86 -14.14 11.15
CA LEU A 275 -8.01 -14.42 12.59
C LEU A 275 -9.13 -15.44 12.87
N GLY A 276 -9.00 -16.17 13.97
CA GLY A 276 -9.98 -17.14 14.43
C GLY A 276 -10.09 -18.39 13.55
N THR A 277 -9.00 -18.79 12.91
CA THR A 277 -8.96 -19.93 11.98
C THR A 277 -7.93 -21.00 12.35
N ASP A 278 -7.33 -20.91 13.53
CA ASP A 278 -6.30 -21.82 14.04
C ASP A 278 -5.04 -21.92 13.13
N GLN A 279 -4.81 -20.90 12.28
CA GLN A 279 -3.63 -20.82 11.43
C GLN A 279 -2.46 -20.06 12.07
N LEU A 280 -2.75 -19.35 13.16
CA LEU A 280 -1.80 -18.59 13.96
C LEU A 280 -1.63 -19.27 15.33
N ILE A 281 -0.68 -18.79 16.13
CA ILE A 281 -0.61 -19.22 17.54
C ILE A 281 -1.87 -18.74 18.27
N GLU A 282 -2.42 -19.58 19.16
CA GLU A 282 -3.70 -19.34 19.83
C GLU A 282 -3.74 -17.97 20.52
N GLY A 283 -2.69 -17.60 21.25
CA GLY A 283 -2.66 -16.32 21.95
C GLY A 283 -2.67 -15.10 21.04
N PHE A 284 -2.22 -15.23 19.78
CA PHE A 284 -2.31 -14.18 18.77
C PHE A 284 -3.69 -14.17 18.11
N ASP A 285 -4.20 -15.36 17.78
CA ASP A 285 -5.45 -15.55 17.05
C ASP A 285 -6.67 -15.07 17.88
N GLU A 286 -6.65 -15.31 19.19
CA GLU A 286 -7.68 -14.85 20.13
C GLU A 286 -7.44 -13.42 20.63
N GLY A 287 -6.17 -13.03 20.76
CA GLY A 287 -5.79 -11.75 21.37
C GLY A 287 -6.15 -10.50 20.58
N LEU A 288 -6.39 -10.63 19.27
CA LEU A 288 -6.72 -9.50 18.39
C LEU A 288 -8.21 -9.38 18.04
N VAL A 289 -9.01 -10.40 18.35
CA VAL A 289 -10.47 -10.36 18.12
C VAL A 289 -11.11 -9.32 19.05
N ASP A 290 -12.18 -8.67 18.59
CA ASP A 290 -12.94 -7.61 19.27
C ASP A 290 -12.16 -6.28 19.47
N LEU A 291 -10.92 -6.18 18.99
CA LEU A 291 -10.15 -4.94 19.04
C LEU A 291 -10.45 -4.04 17.85
N PRO A 292 -10.47 -2.71 18.02
CA PRO A 292 -10.75 -1.80 16.93
C PRO A 292 -9.53 -1.61 15.99
N VAL A 293 -9.80 -1.48 14.70
CA VAL A 293 -8.81 -1.08 13.70
C VAL A 293 -8.21 0.27 14.07
N GLY A 294 -6.90 0.43 13.85
CA GLY A 294 -6.09 1.58 14.25
C GLY A 294 -5.48 1.41 15.64
N SER A 295 -5.74 0.29 16.35
CA SER A 295 -5.11 0.00 17.64
C SER A 295 -3.68 -0.52 17.47
N GLU A 296 -2.84 -0.18 18.46
CA GLU A 296 -1.62 -0.92 18.78
C GLU A 296 -1.84 -1.73 20.05
N VAL A 297 -1.48 -2.99 19.99
CA VAL A 297 -1.77 -3.98 21.04
C VAL A 297 -0.52 -4.74 21.41
N MET A 298 -0.22 -4.78 22.72
CA MET A 298 0.76 -5.72 23.25
C MET A 298 0.07 -7.03 23.62
N LEU A 299 0.61 -8.14 23.14
CA LEU A 299 0.25 -9.48 23.51
C LEU A 299 1.43 -10.13 24.24
N VAL A 300 1.24 -10.59 25.48
CA VAL A 300 2.20 -11.47 26.16
C VAL A 300 1.64 -12.87 26.12
N VAL A 301 2.30 -13.77 25.38
CA VAL A 301 1.79 -15.10 25.07
C VAL A 301 2.67 -16.16 25.73
N PRO A 302 2.17 -16.87 26.76
CA PRO A 302 2.88 -17.97 27.37
C PRO A 302 3.14 -19.13 26.38
N PRO A 303 4.15 -19.98 26.64
CA PRO A 303 4.55 -21.06 25.73
C PRO A 303 3.39 -21.98 25.29
N GLY A 304 2.45 -22.27 26.20
CA GLY A 304 1.31 -23.16 25.93
C GLY A 304 0.35 -22.65 24.85
N LEU A 305 0.22 -21.32 24.71
CA LEU A 305 -0.62 -20.64 23.72
C LEU A 305 0.21 -20.12 22.51
N ALA A 306 1.50 -20.45 22.47
CA ALA A 306 2.44 -20.07 21.41
C ALA A 306 3.00 -21.37 20.75
N PHE A 307 4.33 -21.55 20.81
CA PHE A 307 5.01 -22.67 20.15
C PHE A 307 5.28 -23.88 21.07
N GLY A 308 4.76 -23.89 22.30
CA GLY A 308 4.97 -24.98 23.26
C GLY A 308 4.75 -26.39 22.68
N PRO A 309 3.67 -26.64 21.93
CA PRO A 309 3.42 -27.93 21.30
C PRO A 309 4.34 -28.29 20.14
N SER A 310 5.05 -27.31 19.54
CA SER A 310 5.80 -27.50 18.27
C SER A 310 7.17 -28.14 18.43
N GLY A 311 7.77 -28.05 19.64
CA GLY A 311 9.12 -28.55 19.91
C GLY A 311 10.26 -27.80 19.19
N ASN A 312 9.99 -26.59 18.67
CA ASN A 312 11.00 -25.71 18.09
C ASN A 312 11.79 -24.96 19.20
N GLU A 313 12.72 -24.08 18.82
CA GLU A 313 13.53 -23.30 19.76
C GLU A 313 12.74 -22.31 20.62
N LEU A 314 11.51 -21.94 20.22
CA LEU A 314 10.60 -21.07 20.94
C LEU A 314 9.61 -21.85 21.84
N ALA A 315 9.70 -23.18 21.88
CA ALA A 315 8.74 -24.04 22.59
C ALA A 315 8.63 -23.77 24.11
N SER A 316 9.68 -23.23 24.73
CA SER A 316 9.67 -22.86 26.17
C SER A 316 9.66 -21.37 26.42
N GLU A 317 9.51 -20.55 25.35
CA GLU A 317 9.64 -19.10 25.42
C GLU A 317 8.29 -18.44 25.58
N THR A 318 8.20 -17.48 26.50
CA THR A 318 7.08 -16.50 26.50
C THR A 318 7.39 -15.44 25.47
N LEU A 319 6.43 -15.16 24.61
CA LEU A 319 6.59 -14.25 23.50
C LEU A 319 5.83 -12.95 23.77
N VAL A 320 6.41 -11.83 23.33
CA VAL A 320 5.76 -10.53 23.38
C VAL A 320 5.62 -10.03 21.94
N TYR A 321 4.38 -9.78 21.54
CA TYR A 321 4.08 -9.14 20.28
C TYR A 321 3.58 -7.72 20.55
N VAL A 322 4.01 -6.76 19.75
CA VAL A 322 3.39 -5.44 19.63
C VAL A 322 2.86 -5.37 18.20
N VAL A 323 1.54 -5.22 18.08
CA VAL A 323 0.82 -5.40 16.82
C VAL A 323 -0.03 -4.17 16.53
N ASP A 324 0.18 -3.57 15.37
CA ASP A 324 -0.68 -2.54 14.80
C ASP A 324 -1.76 -3.20 13.93
N ILE A 325 -3.02 -2.92 14.23
CA ILE A 325 -4.18 -3.37 13.46
C ILE A 325 -4.52 -2.29 12.43
N LEU A 326 -4.11 -2.46 11.17
CA LEU A 326 -4.18 -1.40 10.17
C LEU A 326 -5.48 -1.37 9.38
N ALA A 327 -6.00 -2.54 9.02
CA ALA A 327 -7.22 -2.66 8.25
C ALA A 327 -7.85 -4.04 8.43
N VAL A 328 -9.12 -4.16 8.08
CA VAL A 328 -9.88 -5.41 8.16
C VAL A 328 -10.76 -5.56 6.92
N SER A 329 -10.98 -6.80 6.47
CA SER A 329 -11.97 -7.09 5.42
C SER A 329 -13.39 -6.79 5.91
N PRO A 330 -14.35 -6.53 5.02
CA PRO A 330 -15.76 -6.52 5.41
C PRO A 330 -16.14 -7.82 6.13
N PRO A 331 -17.14 -7.77 7.02
CA PRO A 331 -17.68 -8.99 7.61
C PRO A 331 -18.26 -9.89 6.50
N ALA A 332 -18.14 -11.20 6.69
CA ALA A 332 -18.65 -12.20 5.76
C ALA A 332 -20.18 -12.24 5.68
#